data_77422b821b04134df16127e545c787e0
#
_entry.id   77422b821b04134df16127e545c787e0
#
_cell.length_a   1.000
_cell.length_b   1.000
_cell.length_c   1.000
_cell.angle_alpha   90.00
_cell.angle_beta   90.00
_cell.angle_gamma   90.00
#
_symmetry.space_group_name_H-M   'P 1'
#
loop_
_entity.id
_entity.type
_entity.pdbx_description
1 polymer ?
#
loop_
_entity_poly.entity_id
_entity_poly.type
_entity_poly.pdbx_seq_one_letter_code
_entity_poly.pdbx_strand_id
1 'polypeptide(L)'
;MYKGTYKLVGQELSMFSRKLEAQLRYQNVPYDWEFKTLASGDEVNKRSGTRFIPLLRTPDGWVINDTISIGPFLNDRFIDCPVIPTSPALRCACFILEDFFNHWYPRHALHSRWCYSNNIDAVS
;
A
#
# COMPACT_ATOMS: atom_id res chain seq x y z
N MET A 1 21.41 -5.59 -0.63
CA MET A 1 20.23 -5.67 -1.53
C MET A 1 19.41 -6.88 -1.09
N TYR A 2 18.18 -6.67 -0.65
CA TYR A 2 17.29 -7.78 -0.25
C TYR A 2 16.87 -8.55 -1.50
N LYS A 3 17.41 -9.76 -1.64
CA LYS A 3 17.11 -10.64 -2.78
C LYS A 3 15.82 -11.41 -2.48
N GLY A 4 14.86 -11.36 -3.38
CA GLY A 4 13.65 -12.14 -3.31
C GLY A 4 12.41 -11.35 -3.76
N THR A 5 11.33 -12.06 -3.98
CA THR A 5 10.07 -11.50 -4.42
C THR A 5 9.21 -11.13 -3.21
N TYR A 6 8.75 -9.90 -3.18
CA TYR A 6 7.78 -9.41 -2.19
C TYR A 6 6.37 -9.87 -2.57
N LYS A 7 5.45 -9.89 -1.62
CA LYS A 7 4.04 -10.13 -1.92
C LYS A 7 3.20 -8.94 -1.48
N LEU A 8 2.49 -8.36 -2.44
CA LEU A 8 1.49 -7.35 -2.20
C LEU A 8 0.16 -8.06 -1.93
N VAL A 9 -0.24 -8.07 -0.66
CA VAL A 9 -1.52 -8.63 -0.24
C VAL A 9 -2.58 -7.54 -0.31
N GLY A 10 -3.54 -7.67 -1.22
CA GLY A 10 -4.50 -6.61 -1.43
C GLY A 10 -5.59 -6.95 -2.43
N GLN A 11 -6.17 -5.91 -3.01
CA GLN A 11 -7.17 -6.01 -4.07
C GLN A 11 -6.97 -4.90 -5.10
N GLU A 12 -7.22 -5.20 -6.36
CA GLU A 12 -7.01 -4.27 -7.47
C GLU A 12 -7.85 -2.99 -7.40
N LEU A 13 -9.07 -3.10 -6.88
CA LEU A 13 -9.97 -1.96 -6.70
C LEU A 13 -9.61 -1.10 -5.48
N SER A 14 -8.70 -1.55 -4.64
CA SER A 14 -8.27 -0.79 -3.48
C SER A 14 -7.27 0.30 -3.88
N MET A 15 -7.64 1.54 -3.61
CA MET A 15 -6.80 2.72 -3.83
C MET A 15 -5.44 2.59 -3.13
N PHE A 16 -5.43 2.12 -1.88
CA PHE A 16 -4.19 1.96 -1.12
C PHE A 16 -3.35 0.78 -1.61
N SER A 17 -3.97 -0.29 -2.13
CA SER A 17 -3.21 -1.37 -2.78
C SER A 17 -2.53 -0.87 -4.06
N ARG A 18 -3.21 -0.05 -4.85
CA ARG A 18 -2.64 0.57 -6.06
C ARG A 18 -1.54 1.57 -5.73
N LYS A 19 -1.67 2.32 -4.63
CA LYS A 19 -0.61 3.20 -4.13
C LYS A 19 0.65 2.41 -3.81
N LEU A 20 0.53 1.32 -3.06
CA LEU A 20 1.68 0.45 -2.75
C LEU A 20 2.28 -0.16 -4.02
N GLU A 21 1.44 -0.64 -4.93
CA GLU A 21 1.90 -1.16 -6.22
C GLU A 21 2.71 -0.12 -7.01
N ALA A 22 2.23 1.13 -7.07
CA ALA A 22 2.93 2.20 -7.77
C ALA A 22 4.34 2.43 -7.19
N GLN A 23 4.48 2.39 -5.86
CA GLN A 23 5.78 2.50 -5.21
C GLN A 23 6.70 1.31 -5.53
N LEU A 24 6.19 0.06 -5.44
CA LEU A 24 6.95 -1.13 -5.77
C LEU A 24 7.47 -1.08 -7.21
N ARG A 25 6.63 -0.66 -8.15
CA ARG A 25 7.02 -0.49 -9.56
C ARG A 25 8.08 0.61 -9.74
N TYR A 26 7.89 1.77 -9.12
CA TYR A 26 8.84 2.87 -9.22
C TYR A 26 10.23 2.49 -8.69
N GLN A 27 10.27 1.77 -7.57
CA GLN A 27 11.51 1.32 -6.95
C GLN A 27 12.08 0.03 -7.56
N ASN A 28 11.47 -0.50 -8.62
CA ASN A 28 11.86 -1.75 -9.27
C ASN A 28 11.95 -2.94 -8.29
N VAL A 29 11.05 -2.96 -7.30
CA VAL A 29 10.94 -4.06 -6.33
C VAL A 29 10.25 -5.24 -7.00
N PRO A 30 10.86 -6.44 -7.06
CA PRO A 30 10.18 -7.61 -7.57
C PRO A 30 9.03 -8.01 -6.62
N TYR A 31 7.81 -8.09 -7.14
CA TYR A 31 6.64 -8.44 -6.35
C TYR A 31 5.64 -9.28 -7.13
N ASP A 32 4.87 -10.08 -6.39
CA ASP A 32 3.68 -10.78 -6.86
C ASP A 32 2.45 -10.25 -6.11
N TRP A 33 1.30 -10.24 -6.80
CA TRP A 33 0.03 -10.02 -6.15
C TRP A 33 -0.41 -11.28 -5.37
N GLU A 34 -0.90 -11.06 -4.16
CA GLU A 34 -1.58 -12.06 -3.35
C GLU A 34 -2.98 -11.52 -2.99
N PHE A 35 -4.00 -12.03 -3.66
CA PHE A 35 -5.37 -11.61 -3.37
C PHE A 35 -5.81 -12.16 -2.01
N LYS A 36 -6.31 -11.26 -1.16
CA LYS A 36 -6.81 -11.64 0.15
C LYS A 36 -8.15 -12.36 0.00
N THR A 37 -8.16 -13.65 0.24
CA THR A 37 -9.34 -14.49 0.26
C THR A 37 -9.83 -14.74 1.69
N LEU A 38 -11.06 -15.27 1.85
CA LEU A 38 -11.56 -15.66 3.16
C LEU A 38 -10.67 -16.74 3.81
N ALA A 39 -10.14 -17.68 3.02
CA ALA A 39 -9.30 -18.77 3.51
C ALA A 39 -7.89 -18.31 3.93
N SER A 40 -7.28 -17.38 3.20
CA SER A 40 -5.94 -16.85 3.54
C SER A 40 -6.00 -15.68 4.53
N GLY A 41 -7.18 -15.07 4.68
CA GLY A 41 -7.39 -13.86 5.47
C GLY A 41 -7.07 -14.04 6.95
N ASP A 42 -7.40 -15.17 7.56
CA ASP A 42 -7.26 -15.36 9.00
C ASP A 42 -5.79 -15.42 9.45
N GLU A 43 -4.96 -16.17 8.74
CA GLU A 43 -3.51 -16.21 9.05
C GLU A 43 -2.85 -14.85 8.86
N VAL A 44 -3.14 -14.21 7.73
CA VAL A 44 -2.57 -12.89 7.40
C VAL A 44 -3.04 -11.83 8.40
N ASN A 45 -4.33 -11.84 8.78
CA ASN A 45 -4.88 -10.92 9.79
C ASN A 45 -4.22 -11.13 11.16
N LYS A 46 -4.02 -12.39 11.57
CA LYS A 46 -3.38 -12.73 12.84
C LYS A 46 -1.93 -12.24 12.89
N ARG A 47 -1.20 -12.36 11.77
CA ARG A 47 0.20 -11.92 11.68
C ARG A 47 0.35 -10.40 11.57
N SER A 48 -0.54 -9.74 10.84
CA SER A 48 -0.50 -8.29 10.62
C SER A 48 -1.19 -7.48 11.72
N GLY A 49 -2.00 -8.12 12.56
CA GLY A 49 -2.82 -7.44 13.57
C GLY A 49 -3.98 -6.64 12.99
N THR A 50 -4.28 -6.77 11.70
CA THR A 50 -5.33 -6.00 11.04
C THR A 50 -6.07 -6.79 9.95
N ARG A 51 -7.31 -6.42 9.70
CA ARG A 51 -8.09 -6.90 8.55
C ARG A 51 -7.94 -6.03 7.29
N PHE A 52 -7.34 -4.86 7.44
CA PHE A 52 -7.21 -3.92 6.34
C PHE A 52 -6.16 -4.35 5.31
N ILE A 53 -6.26 -3.79 4.12
CA ILE A 53 -5.35 -3.94 2.99
C ILE A 53 -4.87 -2.54 2.55
N PRO A 54 -3.68 -2.44 1.94
CA PRO A 54 -2.74 -3.50 1.59
C PRO A 54 -1.87 -3.95 2.76
N LEU A 55 -1.28 -5.14 2.61
CA LEU A 55 -0.19 -5.61 3.43
C LEU A 55 1.01 -5.92 2.53
N LEU A 56 2.21 -5.76 3.05
CA LEU A 56 3.44 -6.16 2.37
C LEU A 56 4.07 -7.35 3.10
N ARG A 57 4.25 -8.46 2.40
CA ARG A 57 5.05 -9.58 2.88
C ARG A 57 6.43 -9.51 2.25
N THR A 58 7.44 -9.50 3.07
CA THR A 58 8.83 -9.44 2.62
C THR A 58 9.42 -10.84 2.44
N PRO A 59 10.45 -11.01 1.59
CA PRO A 59 11.13 -12.30 1.42
C PRO A 59 11.76 -12.84 2.70
N ASP A 60 12.13 -11.95 3.63
CA ASP A 60 12.71 -12.28 4.94
C ASP A 60 11.64 -12.52 6.03
N GLY A 61 10.37 -12.62 5.65
CA GLY A 61 9.28 -13.10 6.49
C GLY A 61 8.51 -12.05 7.28
N TRP A 62 8.77 -10.76 7.11
CA TRP A 62 7.98 -9.70 7.72
C TRP A 62 6.62 -9.56 7.05
N VAL A 63 5.63 -9.18 7.83
CA VAL A 63 4.31 -8.74 7.35
C VAL A 63 4.07 -7.35 7.89
N ILE A 64 4.03 -6.37 6.98
CA ILE A 64 3.93 -4.96 7.32
C ILE A 64 2.57 -4.47 6.84
N ASN A 65 1.86 -3.78 7.70
CA ASN A 65 0.60 -3.11 7.39
C ASN A 65 0.81 -1.61 7.25
N ASP A 66 -0.19 -0.97 6.66
CA ASP A 66 -0.28 0.49 6.46
C ASP A 66 0.77 1.06 5.49
N THR A 67 0.27 1.73 4.46
CA THR A 67 1.12 2.36 3.44
C THR A 67 2.00 3.47 4.00
N ILE A 68 1.60 4.10 5.11
CA ILE A 68 2.41 5.11 5.81
C ILE A 68 3.68 4.48 6.39
N SER A 69 3.58 3.25 6.90
CA SER A 69 4.73 2.50 7.44
C SER A 69 5.53 1.80 6.35
N ILE A 70 4.83 1.25 5.35
CA ILE A 70 5.47 0.53 4.23
C ILE A 70 6.32 1.47 3.37
N GLY A 71 5.85 2.69 3.14
CA GLY A 71 6.55 3.68 2.32
C GLY A 71 7.99 3.94 2.77
N PRO A 72 8.22 4.43 3.98
CA PRO A 72 9.56 4.61 4.53
C PRO A 72 10.39 3.33 4.60
N PHE A 73 9.78 2.22 5.00
CA PHE A 73 10.45 0.92 5.06
C PHE A 73 11.03 0.51 3.70
N LEU A 74 10.28 0.65 2.62
CA LEU A 74 10.78 0.38 1.27
C LEU A 74 11.83 1.40 0.84
N ASN A 75 11.64 2.69 1.20
CA ASN A 75 12.59 3.74 0.88
C ASN A 75 13.98 3.46 1.48
N ASP A 76 14.02 2.96 2.71
CA ASP A 76 15.29 2.62 3.39
C ASP A 76 15.92 1.34 2.84
N ARG A 77 15.14 0.44 2.25
CA ARG A 77 15.63 -0.79 1.62
C ARG A 77 16.10 -0.60 0.18
N PHE A 78 15.47 0.29 -0.57
CA PHE A 78 15.71 0.52 -2.00
C PHE A 78 16.26 1.93 -2.24
N ILE A 79 17.45 2.18 -1.70
CA ILE A 79 18.11 3.49 -1.68
C ILE A 79 18.47 4.04 -3.06
N ASP A 80 18.59 3.17 -4.07
CA ASP A 80 18.94 3.56 -5.44
C ASP A 80 17.78 4.31 -6.14
N CYS A 81 16.54 4.10 -5.68
CA CYS A 81 15.34 4.74 -6.22
C CYS A 81 14.46 5.29 -5.08
N PRO A 82 14.92 6.32 -4.34
CA PRO A 82 14.17 6.83 -3.21
C PRO A 82 12.90 7.54 -3.68
N VAL A 83 11.77 7.31 -2.99
CA VAL A 83 10.52 8.04 -3.19
C VAL A 83 10.39 9.21 -2.22
N ILE A 84 11.12 9.17 -1.11
CA ILE A 84 11.12 10.22 -0.10
C ILE A 84 12.33 11.13 -0.35
N PRO A 85 12.12 12.44 -0.60
CA PRO A 85 13.21 13.37 -0.85
C PRO A 85 14.18 13.49 0.33
N THR A 86 15.44 13.73 0.01
CA THR A 86 16.50 13.97 1.02
C THR A 86 16.46 15.40 1.56
N SER A 87 15.99 16.38 0.78
CA SER A 87 15.82 17.76 1.22
C SER A 87 14.79 17.86 2.35
N PRO A 88 15.10 18.44 3.52
CA PRO A 88 14.18 18.52 4.66
C PRO A 88 12.85 19.21 4.31
N ALA A 89 12.89 20.29 3.55
CA ALA A 89 11.69 21.03 3.14
C ALA A 89 10.77 20.19 2.23
N LEU A 90 11.35 19.54 1.22
CA LEU A 90 10.58 18.65 0.33
C LEU A 90 10.07 17.42 1.07
N ARG A 91 10.87 16.87 1.97
CA ARG A 91 10.46 15.73 2.80
C ARG A 91 9.25 16.09 3.69
N CYS A 92 9.28 17.26 4.31
CA CYS A 92 8.15 17.77 5.10
C CYS A 92 6.90 17.93 4.23
N ALA A 93 7.03 18.54 3.05
CA ALA A 93 5.92 18.67 2.10
C ALA A 93 5.36 17.32 1.66
N CYS A 94 6.22 16.33 1.39
CA CYS A 94 5.79 14.97 1.08
C CYS A 94 4.97 14.35 2.20
N PHE A 95 5.39 14.46 3.46
CA PHE A 95 4.62 13.90 4.58
C PHE A 95 3.30 14.62 4.80
N ILE A 96 3.23 15.94 4.62
CA ILE A 96 1.96 16.68 4.70
C ILE A 96 0.99 16.23 3.59
N LEU A 97 1.47 16.08 2.36
CA LEU A 97 0.66 15.58 1.25
C LEU A 97 0.25 14.13 1.45
N GLU A 98 1.16 13.30 1.95
CA GLU A 98 0.90 11.91 2.30
C GLU A 98 -0.24 11.78 3.31
N ASP A 99 -0.18 12.58 4.38
CA ASP A 99 -1.21 12.63 5.42
C ASP A 99 -2.56 13.10 4.85
N PHE A 100 -2.55 14.15 4.04
CA PHE A 100 -3.73 14.65 3.35
C PHE A 100 -4.36 13.58 2.46
N PHE A 101 -3.58 12.93 1.60
CA PHE A 101 -4.08 11.89 0.68
C PHE A 101 -4.50 10.60 1.38
N ASN A 102 -3.97 10.29 2.55
CA ASN A 102 -4.37 9.11 3.33
C ASN A 102 -5.63 9.32 4.16
N HIS A 103 -5.87 10.52 4.69
CA HIS A 103 -6.95 10.77 5.66
C HIS A 103 -8.13 11.56 5.10
N TRP A 104 -7.88 12.52 4.22
CA TRP A 104 -8.93 13.38 3.67
C TRP A 104 -9.44 12.94 2.32
N TYR A 105 -8.55 12.67 1.39
CA TYR A 105 -8.90 12.29 0.02
C TYR A 105 -9.73 11.00 -0.08
N PRO A 106 -9.52 9.95 0.74
CA PRO A 106 -10.32 8.73 0.69
C PRO A 106 -11.82 8.96 0.90
N ARG A 107 -12.20 10.00 1.62
CA ARG A 107 -13.62 10.37 1.80
C ARG A 107 -14.30 10.68 0.46
N HIS A 108 -13.62 11.41 -0.41
CA HIS A 108 -14.12 11.72 -1.75
C HIS A 108 -14.17 10.47 -2.64
N ALA A 109 -13.13 9.66 -2.59
CA ALA A 109 -13.06 8.42 -3.36
C ALA A 109 -14.15 7.41 -2.93
N LEU A 110 -14.38 7.27 -1.63
CA LEU A 110 -15.43 6.40 -1.10
C LEU A 110 -16.81 6.96 -1.40
N HIS A 111 -17.03 8.28 -1.29
CA HIS A 111 -18.29 8.91 -1.64
C HIS A 111 -18.62 8.66 -3.12
N SER A 112 -17.71 8.97 -4.03
CA SER A 112 -17.94 8.78 -5.47
C SER A 112 -18.19 7.31 -5.84
N ARG A 113 -17.59 6.36 -5.13
CA ARG A 113 -17.77 4.92 -5.38
C ARG A 113 -19.09 4.38 -4.86
N TRP A 114 -19.52 4.80 -3.67
CA TRP A 114 -20.62 4.15 -2.96
C TRP A 114 -21.93 4.97 -2.86
N CYS A 115 -21.89 6.25 -3.27
CA CYS A 115 -23.09 7.10 -3.20
C CYS A 115 -23.90 7.17 -4.51
N TYR A 116 -23.36 6.65 -5.61
CA TYR A 116 -24.03 6.66 -6.90
C TYR A 116 -24.31 5.22 -7.37
N SER A 117 -25.59 4.92 -7.69
CA SER A 117 -26.03 3.57 -8.08
C SER A 117 -25.21 2.98 -9.22
N ASN A 118 -24.95 3.75 -10.27
CA ASN A 118 -24.17 3.29 -11.42
C ASN A 118 -22.74 2.85 -11.06
N ASN A 119 -22.16 3.42 -10.00
CA ASN A 119 -20.82 3.04 -9.55
C ASN A 119 -20.85 1.82 -8.65
N ILE A 120 -21.92 1.63 -7.88
CA ILE A 120 -22.14 0.46 -7.03
C ILE A 120 -22.23 -0.79 -7.91
N ASP A 121 -23.02 -0.72 -8.99
CA ASP A 121 -23.22 -1.83 -9.93
C ASP A 121 -21.91 -2.22 -10.65
N ALA A 122 -20.99 -1.28 -10.84
CA ALA A 122 -19.71 -1.53 -11.49
C ALA A 122 -18.66 -2.19 -10.59
N VAL A 123 -18.83 -2.19 -9.25
CA VAL A 123 -17.85 -2.70 -8.28
C VAL A 123 -18.38 -3.86 -7.43
N SER A 124 -19.64 -4.23 -7.58
CA SER A 124 -20.26 -5.41 -6.98
C SER A 124 -20.12 -6.65 -7.86
#